data_57708006ef76c7cfaf5294da963e4217
#
_entry.id   57708006ef76c7cfaf5294da963e4217
#
_cell.length_a   1.000
_cell.length_b   1.000
_cell.length_c   1.000
_cell.angle_alpha   90.00
_cell.angle_beta   90.00
_cell.angle_gamma   90.00
#
_symmetry.space_group_name_H-M   'P 1'
#
loop_
_entity.id
_entity.type
_entity.pdbx_description
1 polymer ?
#
loop_
_entity_poly.entity_id
_entity_poly.type
_entity_poly.pdbx_seq_one_letter_code
_entity_poly.pdbx_strand_id
1 'polypeptide(L)'
;LHKEYRRQRQMCIRDSYVAEGVVEGLLAMGPVAGVKMLLPRAAKAREVLPDELRKAGAQVDVIAAYETVPAAARKDEVLAAMQNGALDCVTFGSSSTVENFLSLIPADELRAHPEVKLAAIGPVTAKTLADNGLPCHIQPEAYTIPALVEALKAHYSPQR
;
A
#
# COMPACT_ATOMS: atom_id res chain seq x y z
N LEU A 1 -20.42 -9.69 27.80
CA LEU A 1 -19.27 -10.31 27.06
C LEU A 1 -19.37 -10.15 25.55
N HIS A 2 -20.56 -10.15 24.92
CA HIS A 2 -20.69 -10.02 23.45
C HIS A 2 -20.53 -8.59 22.87
N LYS A 3 -20.70 -7.54 23.67
CA LYS A 3 -20.58 -6.13 23.20
C LYS A 3 -19.12 -5.66 23.06
N GLU A 4 -18.21 -6.13 23.90
CA GLU A 4 -16.78 -5.78 23.84
C GLU A 4 -16.09 -6.44 22.64
N TYR A 5 -16.40 -7.68 22.32
CA TYR A 5 -15.90 -8.38 21.12
C TYR A 5 -16.33 -7.72 19.79
N ARG A 6 -17.50 -7.09 19.74
CA ARG A 6 -17.94 -6.34 18.57
C ARG A 6 -17.12 -5.04 18.37
N ARG A 7 -16.70 -4.37 19.44
CA ARG A 7 -15.84 -3.17 19.34
C ARG A 7 -14.45 -3.52 18.81
N GLN A 8 -13.83 -4.61 19.26
CA GLN A 8 -12.54 -5.06 18.73
C GLN A 8 -12.60 -5.45 17.26
N ARG A 9 -13.69 -6.08 16.78
CA ARG A 9 -13.85 -6.39 15.35
C ARG A 9 -14.03 -5.14 14.48
N GLN A 10 -14.63 -4.08 14.99
CA GLN A 10 -14.75 -2.82 14.24
C GLN A 10 -13.42 -2.06 14.11
N MET A 11 -12.46 -2.27 15.02
CA MET A 11 -11.12 -1.66 14.91
C MET A 11 -10.28 -2.22 13.76
N CYS A 12 -10.59 -3.43 13.26
CA CYS A 12 -9.84 -4.07 12.17
C CYS A 12 -10.37 -3.76 10.78
N ILE A 13 -11.56 -3.16 10.66
CA ILE A 13 -12.18 -2.82 9.36
C ILE A 13 -11.99 -1.33 9.13
N ARG A 14 -11.00 -0.99 8.30
CA ARG A 14 -10.76 0.37 7.83
C ARG A 14 -11.03 0.42 6.34
N ASP A 15 -11.77 1.44 5.94
CA ASP A 15 -12.07 1.71 4.53
C ASP A 15 -10.87 2.32 3.78
N SER A 16 -9.80 2.68 4.50
CA SER A 16 -8.59 3.25 3.95
C SER A 16 -7.34 2.60 4.54
N TYR A 17 -6.42 2.16 3.67
CA TYR A 17 -5.14 1.52 4.02
C TYR A 17 -3.98 2.51 4.15
N VAL A 18 -4.24 3.80 4.32
CA VAL A 18 -3.22 4.82 4.57
C VAL A 18 -3.10 5.14 6.06
N ALA A 19 -1.88 5.46 6.52
CA ALA A 19 -1.60 5.72 7.93
C ALA A 19 -2.45 6.85 8.51
N GLU A 20 -2.73 7.87 7.72
CA GLU A 20 -3.55 9.03 8.04
C GLU A 20 -4.99 8.61 8.42
N GLY A 21 -5.60 7.70 7.66
CA GLY A 21 -6.93 7.17 7.97
C GLY A 21 -6.97 6.35 9.26
N VAL A 22 -5.86 5.70 9.64
CA VAL A 22 -5.76 5.00 10.94
C VAL A 22 -5.71 6.01 12.08
N VAL A 23 -4.91 7.09 11.93
CA VAL A 23 -4.82 8.18 12.92
C VAL A 23 -6.20 8.81 13.15
N GLU A 24 -6.86 9.27 12.08
CA GLU A 24 -8.18 9.89 12.16
C GLU A 24 -9.18 9.01 12.90
N GLY A 25 -9.18 7.74 12.57
CA GLY A 25 -10.12 6.84 13.19
C GLY A 25 -9.82 6.53 14.66
N LEU A 26 -8.56 6.49 15.07
CA LEU A 26 -8.22 6.33 16.48
C LEU A 26 -8.62 7.59 17.28
N LEU A 27 -8.36 8.79 16.73
CA LEU A 27 -8.75 10.05 17.34
C LEU A 27 -10.27 10.23 17.40
N ALA A 28 -11.02 9.73 16.43
CA ALA A 28 -12.49 9.74 16.43
C ALA A 28 -13.10 8.85 17.51
N MET A 29 -12.35 7.86 18.04
CA MET A 29 -12.81 7.01 19.14
C MET A 29 -12.71 7.69 20.51
N GLY A 30 -11.97 8.80 20.62
CA GLY A 30 -11.79 9.57 21.85
C GLY A 30 -10.36 10.07 22.04
N PRO A 31 -10.11 10.84 23.12
CA PRO A 31 -8.78 11.35 23.40
C PRO A 31 -7.78 10.24 23.68
N VAL A 32 -6.60 10.34 23.07
CA VAL A 32 -5.51 9.35 23.19
C VAL A 32 -4.39 9.82 24.15
N ALA A 33 -4.53 11.01 24.73
CA ALA A 33 -3.54 11.55 25.64
C ALA A 33 -3.30 10.61 26.85
N GLY A 34 -2.05 10.25 27.10
CA GLY A 34 -1.64 9.32 28.17
C GLY A 34 -1.92 7.84 27.88
N VAL A 35 -2.56 7.51 26.74
CA VAL A 35 -2.80 6.11 26.36
C VAL A 35 -1.49 5.45 25.94
N LYS A 36 -1.20 4.26 26.48
CA LYS A 36 -0.05 3.44 26.09
C LYS A 36 -0.44 2.53 24.91
N MET A 37 0.29 2.66 23.82
CA MET A 37 0.05 1.93 22.58
C MET A 37 1.29 1.14 22.18
N LEU A 38 1.12 -0.12 21.81
CA LEU A 38 2.13 -0.95 21.18
C LEU A 38 1.82 -1.04 19.68
N LEU A 39 2.80 -0.69 18.84
CA LEU A 39 2.69 -0.70 17.40
C LEU A 39 3.67 -1.71 16.77
N PRO A 40 3.26 -2.99 16.62
CA PRO A 40 4.01 -3.96 15.82
C PRO A 40 3.88 -3.60 14.34
N ARG A 41 5.01 -3.44 13.65
CA ARG A 41 5.00 -3.06 12.22
C ARG A 41 6.21 -3.63 11.48
N ALA A 42 6.28 -3.41 10.17
CA ALA A 42 7.46 -3.70 9.39
C ALA A 42 8.67 -2.88 9.89
N ALA A 43 9.87 -3.46 9.81
CA ALA A 43 11.13 -2.79 10.18
C ALA A 43 11.32 -1.47 9.41
N LYS A 44 10.97 -1.47 8.11
CA LYS A 44 10.90 -0.26 7.28
C LYS A 44 9.43 0.12 7.09
N ALA A 45 9.00 1.19 7.72
CA ALA A 45 7.66 1.75 7.59
C ALA A 45 7.69 3.26 7.79
N ARG A 46 6.67 3.98 7.27
CA ARG A 46 6.53 5.43 7.45
C ARG A 46 6.28 5.76 8.91
N GLU A 47 6.92 6.82 9.42
CA GLU A 47 6.76 7.26 10.83
C GLU A 47 5.46 8.05 11.09
N VAL A 48 4.64 8.31 10.07
CA VAL A 48 3.42 9.13 10.18
C VAL A 48 2.52 8.66 11.33
N LEU A 49 2.22 7.36 11.41
CA LEU A 49 1.30 6.84 12.43
C LEU A 49 1.83 7.04 13.86
N PRO A 50 3.04 6.60 14.23
CA PRO A 50 3.54 6.81 15.59
C PRO A 50 3.74 8.29 15.91
N ASP A 51 4.16 9.12 14.96
CA ASP A 51 4.43 10.53 15.19
C ASP A 51 3.14 11.31 15.46
N GLU A 52 2.10 11.10 14.65
CA GLU A 52 0.81 11.77 14.86
C GLU A 52 0.13 11.34 16.18
N LEU A 53 0.23 10.06 16.55
CA LEU A 53 -0.28 9.58 17.85
C LEU A 53 0.50 10.16 19.03
N ARG A 54 1.83 10.28 18.91
CA ARG A 54 2.66 10.94 19.95
C ARG A 54 2.34 12.43 20.07
N LYS A 55 2.13 13.14 18.94
CA LYS A 55 1.68 14.54 18.93
C LYS A 55 0.32 14.71 19.62
N ALA A 56 -0.57 13.73 19.49
CA ALA A 56 -1.85 13.70 20.18
C ALA A 56 -1.75 13.30 21.66
N GLY A 57 -0.52 13.10 22.18
CA GLY A 57 -0.25 12.82 23.59
C GLY A 57 -0.23 11.33 23.96
N ALA A 58 -0.29 10.41 23.02
CA ALA A 58 -0.15 8.98 23.29
C ALA A 58 1.32 8.59 23.57
N GLN A 59 1.50 7.55 24.39
CA GLN A 59 2.79 6.88 24.57
C GLN A 59 2.85 5.71 23.59
N VAL A 60 3.67 5.82 22.52
CA VAL A 60 3.71 4.82 21.46
C VAL A 60 5.05 4.10 21.45
N ASP A 61 5.01 2.80 21.75
CA ASP A 61 6.13 1.88 21.62
C ASP A 61 6.04 1.18 20.26
N VAL A 62 7.10 1.29 19.45
CA VAL A 62 7.19 0.69 18.12
C VAL A 62 8.06 -0.55 18.18
N ILE A 63 7.55 -1.68 17.67
CA ILE A 63 8.31 -2.94 17.56
C ILE A 63 8.38 -3.36 16.10
N ALA A 64 9.59 -3.61 15.59
CA ALA A 64 9.81 -4.25 14.30
C ALA A 64 9.41 -5.74 14.41
N ALA A 65 8.24 -6.08 13.90
CA ALA A 65 7.67 -7.43 13.97
C ALA A 65 8.02 -8.29 12.75
N TYR A 66 8.31 -7.68 11.59
CA TYR A 66 8.68 -8.37 10.36
C TYR A 66 9.49 -7.45 9.44
N GLU A 67 10.12 -8.05 8.45
CA GLU A 67 10.79 -7.35 7.35
C GLU A 67 10.23 -7.85 6.02
N THR A 68 10.01 -6.92 5.09
CA THR A 68 9.60 -7.25 3.73
C THR A 68 10.86 -7.38 2.87
N VAL A 69 11.08 -8.57 2.31
CA VAL A 69 12.20 -8.85 1.42
C VAL A 69 11.72 -9.16 0.00
N PRO A 70 12.50 -8.78 -1.04
CA PRO A 70 12.15 -9.08 -2.42
C PRO A 70 12.11 -10.58 -2.69
N ALA A 71 11.07 -11.06 -3.42
CA ALA A 71 10.94 -12.46 -3.83
C ALA A 71 11.74 -12.70 -5.13
N ALA A 72 13.07 -12.74 -5.04
CA ALA A 72 13.96 -12.84 -6.20
C ALA A 72 13.74 -14.12 -7.06
N ALA A 73 13.19 -15.18 -6.49
CA ALA A 73 12.99 -16.47 -7.17
C ALA A 73 12.08 -16.42 -8.41
N ARG A 74 11.26 -15.37 -8.56
CA ARG A 74 10.33 -15.22 -9.70
C ARG A 74 10.70 -14.10 -10.68
N LYS A 75 11.89 -13.53 -10.55
CA LYS A 75 12.33 -12.43 -11.42
C LYS A 75 12.27 -12.80 -12.90
N ASP A 76 12.86 -13.96 -13.24
CA ASP A 76 12.97 -14.39 -14.64
C ASP A 76 11.60 -14.70 -15.27
N GLU A 77 10.66 -15.23 -14.47
CA GLU A 77 9.28 -15.44 -14.91
C GLU A 77 8.59 -14.10 -15.28
N VAL A 78 8.77 -13.07 -14.46
CA VAL A 78 8.18 -11.75 -14.73
C VAL A 78 8.80 -11.12 -15.98
N LEU A 79 10.13 -11.17 -16.12
CA LEU A 79 10.81 -10.66 -17.30
C LEU A 79 10.35 -11.39 -18.57
N ALA A 80 10.25 -12.72 -18.53
CA ALA A 80 9.75 -13.52 -19.66
C ALA A 80 8.29 -13.15 -19.99
N ALA A 81 7.43 -12.94 -18.99
CA ALA A 81 6.04 -12.54 -19.21
C ALA A 81 5.93 -11.16 -19.86
N MET A 82 6.78 -10.20 -19.49
CA MET A 82 6.88 -8.90 -20.15
C MET A 82 7.31 -9.05 -21.60
N GLN A 83 8.41 -9.77 -21.86
CA GLN A 83 8.97 -9.94 -23.19
C GLN A 83 8.03 -10.67 -24.16
N ASN A 84 7.24 -11.61 -23.65
CA ASN A 84 6.30 -12.39 -24.46
C ASN A 84 4.91 -11.73 -24.60
N GLY A 85 4.71 -10.53 -24.03
CA GLY A 85 3.42 -9.85 -24.05
C GLY A 85 2.33 -10.56 -23.23
N ALA A 86 2.72 -11.38 -22.26
CA ALA A 86 1.80 -12.12 -21.38
C ALA A 86 1.46 -11.34 -20.08
N LEU A 87 1.96 -10.10 -19.94
CA LEU A 87 1.74 -9.27 -18.80
C LEU A 87 1.10 -7.94 -19.21
N ASP A 88 -0.16 -7.74 -18.84
CA ASP A 88 -0.90 -6.50 -19.15
C ASP A 88 -0.74 -5.43 -18.10
N CYS A 89 -0.58 -5.81 -16.82
CA CYS A 89 -0.55 -4.87 -15.71
C CYS A 89 0.27 -5.38 -14.52
N VAL A 90 0.97 -4.45 -13.85
CA VAL A 90 1.57 -4.66 -12.53
C VAL A 90 0.82 -3.81 -11.51
N THR A 91 0.37 -4.43 -10.41
CA THR A 91 -0.37 -3.77 -9.34
C THR A 91 0.49 -3.60 -8.09
N PHE A 92 0.49 -2.41 -7.52
CA PHE A 92 1.25 -2.06 -6.33
C PHE A 92 0.32 -1.69 -5.17
N GLY A 93 0.35 -2.48 -4.10
CA GLY A 93 -0.44 -2.26 -2.89
C GLY A 93 0.22 -1.34 -1.87
N SER A 94 1.49 -0.94 -2.07
CA SER A 94 2.23 -0.05 -1.18
C SER A 94 3.50 0.48 -1.84
N SER A 95 4.10 1.55 -1.28
CA SER A 95 5.40 2.06 -1.73
C SER A 95 6.50 1.02 -1.63
N SER A 96 6.52 0.23 -0.56
CA SER A 96 7.52 -0.84 -0.39
C SER A 96 7.40 -1.94 -1.45
N THR A 97 6.19 -2.20 -1.98
CA THR A 97 6.06 -3.15 -3.11
C THR A 97 6.65 -2.59 -4.39
N VAL A 98 6.56 -1.28 -4.64
CA VAL A 98 7.24 -0.62 -5.76
C VAL A 98 8.77 -0.74 -5.58
N GLU A 99 9.29 -0.34 -4.43
CA GLU A 99 10.74 -0.37 -4.14
C GLU A 99 11.32 -1.77 -4.29
N ASN A 100 10.66 -2.78 -3.69
CA ASN A 100 11.08 -4.17 -3.78
C ASN A 100 10.99 -4.73 -5.19
N PHE A 101 9.95 -4.38 -5.95
CA PHE A 101 9.83 -4.77 -7.35
C PHE A 101 10.97 -4.17 -8.19
N LEU A 102 11.25 -2.87 -8.03
CA LEU A 102 12.30 -2.18 -8.76
C LEU A 102 13.72 -2.61 -8.37
N SER A 103 13.91 -3.16 -7.17
CA SER A 103 15.18 -3.79 -6.78
C SER A 103 15.47 -5.08 -7.56
N LEU A 104 14.45 -5.73 -8.11
CA LEU A 104 14.56 -6.95 -8.91
C LEU A 104 14.48 -6.66 -10.42
N ILE A 105 13.56 -5.80 -10.82
CA ILE A 105 13.28 -5.43 -12.21
C ILE A 105 13.49 -3.91 -12.33
N PRO A 106 14.59 -3.46 -12.93
CA PRO A 106 14.90 -2.04 -13.07
C PRO A 106 13.79 -1.26 -13.78
N ALA A 107 13.64 0.02 -13.44
CA ALA A 107 12.62 0.88 -14.05
C ALA A 107 12.76 0.99 -15.59
N ASP A 108 13.98 0.84 -16.11
CA ASP A 108 14.23 0.84 -17.55
C ASP A 108 13.54 -0.31 -18.27
N GLU A 109 13.45 -1.49 -17.66
CA GLU A 109 12.70 -2.62 -18.21
C GLU A 109 11.22 -2.29 -18.35
N LEU A 110 10.63 -1.66 -17.33
CA LEU A 110 9.23 -1.22 -17.42
C LEU A 110 9.02 -0.12 -18.47
N ARG A 111 9.99 0.78 -18.63
CA ARG A 111 9.94 1.82 -19.68
C ARG A 111 10.07 1.24 -21.09
N ALA A 112 10.81 0.14 -21.23
CA ALA A 112 10.90 -0.58 -22.52
C ALA A 112 9.61 -1.30 -22.90
N HIS A 113 8.69 -1.52 -21.96
CA HIS A 113 7.40 -2.19 -22.14
C HIS A 113 6.22 -1.27 -21.80
N PRO A 114 5.96 -0.20 -22.59
CA PRO A 114 4.91 0.79 -22.32
C PRO A 114 3.48 0.23 -22.42
N GLU A 115 3.31 -0.94 -23.02
CA GLU A 115 2.07 -1.70 -23.07
C GLU A 115 1.66 -2.18 -21.67
N VAL A 116 2.63 -2.50 -20.80
CA VAL A 116 2.38 -2.95 -19.42
C VAL A 116 1.91 -1.77 -18.56
N LYS A 117 0.69 -1.81 -18.08
CA LYS A 117 0.11 -0.75 -17.25
C LYS A 117 0.57 -0.89 -15.81
N LEU A 118 0.81 0.24 -15.14
CA LEU A 118 1.18 0.26 -13.73
C LEU A 118 0.01 0.81 -12.93
N ALA A 119 -0.47 0.02 -11.97
CA ALA A 119 -1.58 0.38 -11.11
C ALA A 119 -1.12 0.55 -9.65
N ALA A 120 -1.51 1.64 -9.01
CA ALA A 120 -1.20 1.92 -7.62
C ALA A 120 -2.48 2.01 -6.79
N ILE A 121 -2.46 1.45 -5.57
CA ILE A 121 -3.62 1.48 -4.67
C ILE A 121 -3.97 2.89 -4.21
N GLY A 122 -3.01 3.82 -4.21
CA GLY A 122 -3.24 5.19 -3.72
C GLY A 122 -2.07 6.13 -4.00
N PRO A 123 -2.20 7.42 -3.62
CA PRO A 123 -1.32 8.50 -4.04
C PRO A 123 0.13 8.34 -3.55
N VAL A 124 0.35 7.77 -2.37
CA VAL A 124 1.71 7.54 -1.85
C VAL A 124 2.46 6.52 -2.70
N THR A 125 1.77 5.45 -3.11
CA THR A 125 2.32 4.41 -4.00
C THR A 125 2.53 4.96 -5.41
N ALA A 126 1.59 5.75 -5.93
CA ALA A 126 1.71 6.41 -7.22
C ALA A 126 2.87 7.41 -7.25
N LYS A 127 3.06 8.17 -6.15
CA LYS A 127 4.21 9.06 -6.00
C LYS A 127 5.53 8.28 -6.04
N THR A 128 5.61 7.12 -5.40
CA THR A 128 6.82 6.28 -5.44
C THR A 128 7.14 5.81 -6.87
N LEU A 129 6.14 5.49 -7.69
CA LEU A 129 6.35 5.22 -9.12
C LEU A 129 6.91 6.46 -9.83
N ALA A 130 6.31 7.63 -9.63
CA ALA A 130 6.73 8.88 -10.25
C ALA A 130 8.16 9.28 -9.84
N ASP A 131 8.52 9.12 -8.57
CA ASP A 131 9.87 9.38 -8.05
C ASP A 131 10.95 8.47 -8.71
N ASN A 132 10.53 7.31 -9.26
CA ASN A 132 11.36 6.41 -10.05
C ASN A 132 11.21 6.59 -11.58
N GLY A 133 10.58 7.68 -12.02
CA GLY A 133 10.40 7.99 -13.44
C GLY A 133 9.43 7.06 -14.18
N LEU A 134 8.46 6.49 -13.44
CA LEU A 134 7.43 5.60 -13.97
C LEU A 134 6.05 6.24 -13.87
N PRO A 135 5.19 6.12 -14.91
CA PRO A 135 3.82 6.61 -14.84
C PRO A 135 2.95 5.71 -13.93
N CYS A 136 1.97 6.31 -13.26
CA CYS A 136 0.85 5.56 -12.70
C CYS A 136 -0.32 5.65 -13.67
N HIS A 137 -0.71 4.53 -14.29
CA HIS A 137 -1.76 4.49 -15.30
C HIS A 137 -3.15 4.32 -14.68
N ILE A 138 -3.24 3.60 -13.55
CA ILE A 138 -4.48 3.24 -12.89
C ILE A 138 -4.35 3.51 -11.40
N GLN A 139 -5.24 4.37 -10.88
CA GLN A 139 -5.32 4.67 -9.46
C GLN A 139 -6.79 4.88 -9.09
N PRO A 140 -7.32 4.18 -8.08
CA PRO A 140 -8.68 4.38 -7.61
C PRO A 140 -8.80 5.67 -6.79
N GLU A 141 -10.02 6.21 -6.69
CA GLU A 141 -10.33 7.33 -5.79
C GLU A 141 -10.30 6.93 -4.31
N ALA A 142 -10.82 5.75 -4.00
CA ALA A 142 -10.75 5.15 -2.67
C ALA A 142 -9.57 4.17 -2.60
N TYR A 143 -8.73 4.30 -1.57
CA TYR A 143 -7.46 3.57 -1.45
C TYR A 143 -7.66 2.18 -0.84
N THR A 144 -8.53 1.38 -1.46
CA THR A 144 -8.89 0.04 -1.04
C THR A 144 -8.68 -0.98 -2.15
N ILE A 145 -8.49 -2.25 -1.79
CA ILE A 145 -8.36 -3.32 -2.78
C ILE A 145 -9.60 -3.45 -3.66
N PRO A 146 -10.85 -3.41 -3.12
CA PRO A 146 -12.03 -3.45 -3.97
C PRO A 146 -12.09 -2.30 -5.00
N ALA A 147 -11.76 -1.07 -4.57
CA ALA A 147 -11.75 0.07 -5.48
C ALA A 147 -10.67 -0.06 -6.57
N LEU A 148 -9.49 -0.60 -6.23
CA LEU A 148 -8.44 -0.88 -7.22
C LEU A 148 -8.92 -1.91 -8.25
N VAL A 149 -9.61 -2.96 -7.81
CA VAL A 149 -10.19 -3.98 -8.72
C VAL A 149 -11.23 -3.35 -9.66
N GLU A 150 -12.10 -2.48 -9.15
CA GLU A 150 -13.09 -1.80 -10.01
C GLU A 150 -12.40 -0.83 -11.00
N ALA A 151 -11.35 -0.12 -10.59
CA ALA A 151 -10.56 0.74 -11.48
C ALA A 151 -9.86 -0.08 -12.59
N LEU A 152 -9.32 -1.26 -12.27
CA LEU A 152 -8.76 -2.19 -13.25
C LEU A 152 -9.82 -2.69 -14.23
N LYS A 153 -10.99 -3.12 -13.73
CA LYS A 153 -12.11 -3.52 -14.58
C LYS A 153 -12.54 -2.41 -15.53
N ALA A 154 -12.68 -1.18 -15.03
CA ALA A 154 -13.06 -0.03 -15.84
C ALA A 154 -12.03 0.25 -16.95
N HIS A 155 -10.72 0.10 -16.63
CA HIS A 155 -9.63 0.32 -17.59
C HIS A 155 -9.63 -0.71 -18.72
N TYR A 156 -9.86 -1.99 -18.39
CA TYR A 156 -9.80 -3.10 -19.36
C TYR A 156 -11.17 -3.50 -19.94
N SER A 157 -12.28 -2.91 -19.46
CA SER A 157 -13.58 -3.14 -20.08
C SER A 157 -13.63 -2.50 -21.46
N PRO A 158 -14.15 -3.19 -22.49
CA PRO A 158 -14.37 -2.58 -23.79
C PRO A 158 -15.24 -1.33 -23.64
N GLN A 159 -14.76 -0.20 -24.10
CA GLN A 159 -15.60 1.00 -24.20
C GLN A 159 -16.71 0.67 -25.21
N ARG A 160 -17.95 0.54 -24.71
CA ARG A 160 -19.14 0.41 -25.55
C ARG A 160 -19.53 1.76 -26.13
#